data_f09e1b915ceb9d0c359078cfd4afd130
#
_entry.id   f09e1b915ceb9d0c359078cfd4afd130
#
_cell.length_a   1.000
_cell.length_b   1.000
_cell.length_c   1.000
_cell.angle_alpha   90.00
_cell.angle_beta   90.00
_cell.angle_gamma   90.00
#
_symmetry.space_group_name_H-M   'P 1'
#
loop_
_entity.id
_entity.type
_entity.pdbx_description
1 polymer ?
#
loop_
_entity_poly.entity_id
_entity_poly.type
_entity_poly.pdbx_seq_one_letter_code
_entity_poly.pdbx_strand_id
1 'polypeptide(L)'
;MTDIELASIPAGAVELHDARRRLRRTVDLEPFEIGVFPVTQEQVSELLGEASADTVHPRRPAVEVSWLRAVRFCNAASEWEGLDAAYSFEGMDVTWHTDADGYRLPTEAEWEYACRAGSLTAHYGPLPDVAWTSADGVDAPQDVGGRHPNLFGLFDTLGNVWEWCWDLLDPARYGDYRVFRGGGFADEAWSVRASTRRGGAPGMHHDDLGFRVARGGFDTVDAAQGWSAALDRERAEVTGPTPPGWTPLR
;
A
#
# COMPACT_ATOMS: atom_id res chain seq x y z
N MET A 1 19.47 -14.64 4.00
CA MET A 1 18.47 -14.93 2.94
C MET A 1 17.17 -14.29 3.39
N THR A 2 16.76 -13.26 2.75
CA THR A 2 15.59 -12.46 3.13
C THR A 2 14.33 -13.20 2.70
N ASP A 3 13.62 -13.77 3.66
CA ASP A 3 12.31 -14.38 3.45
C ASP A 3 11.24 -13.28 3.60
N ILE A 4 10.28 -13.23 2.69
CA ILE A 4 9.12 -12.34 2.78
C ILE A 4 7.97 -13.15 3.37
N GLU A 5 7.73 -12.98 4.68
CA GLU A 5 6.65 -13.68 5.36
C GLU A 5 5.29 -13.16 4.86
N LEU A 6 4.44 -14.06 4.36
CA LEU A 6 3.11 -13.76 3.84
C LEU A 6 2.01 -14.35 4.71
N ALA A 7 0.93 -13.60 4.87
CA ALA A 7 -0.32 -14.07 5.46
C ALA A 7 -1.34 -14.34 4.36
N SER A 8 -2.02 -15.49 4.43
CA SER A 8 -3.13 -15.84 3.53
C SER A 8 -4.39 -15.12 3.99
N ILE A 9 -4.96 -14.29 3.13
CA ILE A 9 -6.17 -13.51 3.40
C ILE A 9 -7.36 -14.19 2.70
N PRO A 10 -8.44 -14.52 3.44
CA PRO A 10 -9.60 -15.16 2.86
C PRO A 10 -10.38 -14.20 1.96
N ALA A 11 -11.18 -14.75 1.04
CA ALA A 11 -12.17 -13.98 0.29
C ALA A 11 -13.12 -13.21 1.23
N GLY A 12 -13.56 -12.05 0.79
CA GLY A 12 -14.48 -11.22 1.56
C GLY A 12 -14.84 -9.93 0.84
N ALA A 13 -15.33 -8.95 1.59
CA ALA A 13 -15.72 -7.67 1.02
C ALA A 13 -15.31 -6.51 1.93
N VAL A 14 -14.98 -5.38 1.32
CA VAL A 14 -14.67 -4.13 2.00
C VAL A 14 -15.50 -2.97 1.43
N GLU A 15 -15.99 -2.10 2.29
CA GLU A 15 -16.61 -0.84 1.88
C GLU A 15 -15.56 0.27 1.87
N LEU A 16 -15.14 0.71 0.68
CA LEU A 16 -14.30 1.89 0.51
C LEU A 16 -15.13 3.15 0.53
N HIS A 17 -14.65 4.16 1.25
CA HIS A 17 -15.32 5.45 1.38
C HIS A 17 -14.47 6.58 0.77
N ASP A 18 -14.93 7.14 -0.33
CA ASP A 18 -14.42 8.40 -0.85
C ASP A 18 -15.17 9.58 -0.18
N ALA A 19 -14.59 10.10 0.89
CA ALA A 19 -15.18 11.20 1.65
C ALA A 19 -15.33 12.50 0.81
N ARG A 20 -14.48 12.72 -0.19
CA ARG A 20 -14.51 13.90 -1.05
C ARG A 20 -15.69 13.85 -2.00
N ARG A 21 -15.91 12.70 -2.64
CA ARG A 21 -17.03 12.47 -3.55
C ARG A 21 -18.32 12.05 -2.82
N ARG A 22 -18.24 11.78 -1.51
CA ARG A 22 -19.31 11.20 -0.68
C ARG A 22 -19.86 9.91 -1.26
N LEU A 23 -18.98 9.11 -1.87
CA LEU A 23 -19.32 7.82 -2.46
C LEU A 23 -18.82 6.70 -1.58
N ARG A 24 -19.59 5.64 -1.52
CA ARG A 24 -19.22 4.36 -0.92
C ARG A 24 -19.24 3.30 -2.01
N ARG A 25 -18.27 2.45 -2.01
CA ARG A 25 -18.14 1.35 -2.95
C ARG A 25 -17.80 0.08 -2.20
N THR A 26 -18.64 -0.93 -2.30
CA THR A 26 -18.31 -2.27 -1.83
C THR A 26 -17.46 -2.95 -2.90
N VAL A 27 -16.38 -3.58 -2.47
CA VAL A 27 -15.47 -4.36 -3.31
C VAL A 27 -15.45 -5.78 -2.76
N ASP A 28 -15.83 -6.73 -3.59
CA ASP A 28 -15.63 -8.14 -3.32
C ASP A 28 -14.19 -8.52 -3.67
N LEU A 29 -13.55 -9.26 -2.79
CA LEU A 29 -12.14 -9.67 -2.88
C LEU A 29 -12.05 -11.19 -2.96
N GLU A 30 -11.27 -11.68 -3.91
CA GLU A 30 -10.82 -13.06 -3.95
C GLU A 30 -9.72 -13.30 -2.90
N PRO A 31 -9.40 -14.55 -2.55
CA PRO A 31 -8.28 -14.83 -1.65
C PRO A 31 -6.96 -14.33 -2.24
N PHE A 32 -6.09 -13.80 -1.40
CA PHE A 32 -4.77 -13.32 -1.79
C PHE A 32 -3.78 -13.48 -0.63
N GLU A 33 -2.52 -13.27 -0.91
CA GLU A 33 -1.48 -13.21 0.12
C GLU A 33 -0.96 -11.78 0.26
N ILE A 34 -0.56 -11.41 1.48
CA ILE A 34 -0.03 -10.07 1.78
C ILE A 34 1.11 -10.19 2.80
N GLY A 35 2.12 -9.33 2.69
CA GLY A 35 3.23 -9.27 3.64
C GLY A 35 2.75 -9.09 5.08
N VAL A 36 3.20 -9.97 5.98
CA VAL A 36 2.92 -9.86 7.42
C VAL A 36 3.42 -8.53 7.98
N PHE A 37 4.54 -8.05 7.45
CA PHE A 37 5.18 -6.78 7.80
C PHE A 37 5.29 -5.85 6.59
N PRO A 38 5.46 -4.54 6.80
CA PRO A 38 6.03 -3.67 5.79
C PRO A 38 7.40 -4.20 5.34
N VAL A 39 7.75 -3.99 4.08
CA VAL A 39 9.08 -4.39 3.56
C VAL A 39 10.17 -3.67 4.34
N THR A 40 11.19 -4.41 4.77
CA THR A 40 12.27 -3.88 5.60
C THR A 40 13.44 -3.33 4.77
N GLN A 41 14.29 -2.55 5.41
CA GLN A 41 15.52 -2.01 4.81
C GLN A 41 16.47 -3.12 4.35
N GLU A 42 16.59 -4.19 5.14
CA GLU A 42 17.40 -5.36 4.77
C GLU A 42 16.88 -6.02 3.49
N GLN A 43 15.56 -6.21 3.38
CA GLN A 43 14.93 -6.79 2.20
C GLN A 43 15.17 -5.96 0.94
N VAL A 44 15.02 -4.64 1.03
CA VAL A 44 15.32 -3.74 -0.10
C VAL A 44 16.78 -3.80 -0.48
N SER A 45 17.68 -3.77 0.50
CA SER A 45 19.13 -3.86 0.27
C SER A 45 19.54 -5.14 -0.45
N GLU A 46 19.03 -6.28 0.01
CA GLU A 46 19.38 -7.59 -0.58
C GLU A 46 18.80 -7.76 -1.99
N LEU A 47 17.51 -7.48 -2.18
CA LEU A 47 16.82 -7.77 -3.44
C LEU A 47 17.11 -6.74 -4.55
N LEU A 48 17.37 -5.48 -4.20
CA LEU A 48 17.75 -4.48 -5.20
C LEU A 48 19.27 -4.31 -5.35
N GLY A 49 20.08 -5.01 -4.53
CA GLY A 49 21.53 -4.90 -4.58
C GLY A 49 22.06 -3.53 -4.17
N GLU A 50 21.33 -2.81 -3.33
CA GLU A 50 21.65 -1.46 -2.89
C GLU A 50 22.24 -1.48 -1.46
N ALA A 51 23.09 -0.50 -1.12
CA ALA A 51 23.54 -0.37 0.25
C ALA A 51 22.37 0.03 1.15
N SER A 52 22.20 -0.67 2.28
CA SER A 52 21.19 -0.30 3.28
C SER A 52 21.51 1.09 3.85
N ALA A 53 20.50 1.94 3.93
CA ALA A 53 20.61 3.26 4.56
C ALA A 53 20.82 3.15 6.08
N ASP A 54 20.25 2.13 6.72
CA ASP A 54 20.40 1.83 8.14
C ASP A 54 20.88 0.39 8.36
N THR A 55 22.16 0.22 8.60
CA THR A 55 22.77 -1.08 8.92
C THR A 55 22.64 -1.45 10.40
N VAL A 56 22.22 -0.51 11.25
CA VAL A 56 22.03 -0.71 12.70
C VAL A 56 20.67 -1.31 13.00
N HIS A 57 19.65 -0.91 12.22
CA HIS A 57 18.27 -1.36 12.38
C HIS A 57 17.74 -1.98 11.09
N PRO A 58 18.26 -3.15 10.66
CA PRO A 58 17.92 -3.76 9.36
C PRO A 58 16.43 -4.14 9.28
N ARG A 59 15.78 -4.36 10.41
CA ARG A 59 14.36 -4.70 10.51
C ARG A 59 13.41 -3.49 10.54
N ARG A 60 13.90 -2.27 10.46
CA ARG A 60 13.01 -1.12 10.24
C ARG A 60 12.38 -1.18 8.87
N PRO A 61 11.14 -0.70 8.71
CA PRO A 61 10.54 -0.53 7.39
C PRO A 61 11.47 0.26 6.46
N ALA A 62 11.51 -0.16 5.20
CA ALA A 62 12.15 0.62 4.16
C ALA A 62 11.34 1.91 3.94
N VAL A 63 11.97 3.04 4.11
CA VAL A 63 11.41 4.38 3.89
C VAL A 63 12.17 5.11 2.78
N GLU A 64 11.72 6.31 2.45
CA GLU A 64 12.22 7.02 1.27
C GLU A 64 12.12 6.18 -0.01
N VAL A 65 11.09 5.35 -0.07
CA VAL A 65 10.83 4.48 -1.21
C VAL A 65 9.74 5.12 -2.07
N SER A 66 10.08 5.49 -3.31
CA SER A 66 9.08 5.91 -4.28
C SER A 66 8.20 4.73 -4.73
N TRP A 67 6.99 5.03 -5.21
CA TRP A 67 6.11 4.01 -5.76
C TRP A 67 6.78 3.23 -6.91
N LEU A 68 7.52 3.92 -7.78
CA LEU A 68 8.30 3.28 -8.85
C LEU A 68 9.37 2.33 -8.33
N ARG A 69 9.99 2.65 -7.20
CA ARG A 69 10.98 1.77 -6.56
C ARG A 69 10.30 0.56 -5.92
N ALA A 70 9.13 0.76 -5.31
CA ALA A 70 8.35 -0.32 -4.71
C ALA A 70 7.88 -1.35 -5.76
N VAL A 71 7.40 -0.93 -6.93
CA VAL A 71 7.02 -1.88 -8.00
C VAL A 71 8.22 -2.60 -8.61
N ARG A 72 9.41 -1.96 -8.68
CA ARG A 72 10.65 -2.65 -9.08
C ARG A 72 11.10 -3.68 -8.05
N PHE A 73 10.95 -3.37 -6.77
CA PHE A 73 11.19 -4.34 -5.70
C PHE A 73 10.30 -5.58 -5.84
N CYS A 74 9.01 -5.40 -6.13
CA CYS A 74 8.08 -6.50 -6.36
C CYS A 74 8.57 -7.44 -7.48
N ASN A 75 9.02 -6.87 -8.60
CA ASN A 75 9.56 -7.69 -9.70
C ASN A 75 10.86 -8.39 -9.30
N ALA A 76 11.77 -7.72 -8.58
CA ALA A 76 13.01 -8.34 -8.11
C ALA A 76 12.73 -9.49 -7.11
N ALA A 77 11.73 -9.33 -6.23
CA ALA A 77 11.30 -10.38 -5.32
C ALA A 77 10.67 -11.58 -6.08
N SER A 78 9.89 -11.30 -7.13
CA SER A 78 9.32 -12.34 -8.00
C SER A 78 10.43 -13.12 -8.72
N GLU A 79 11.37 -12.41 -9.33
CA GLU A 79 12.52 -13.02 -10.02
C GLU A 79 13.36 -13.88 -9.06
N TRP A 80 13.56 -13.39 -7.84
CA TRP A 80 14.30 -14.12 -6.80
C TRP A 80 13.65 -15.48 -6.45
N GLU A 81 12.33 -15.54 -6.40
CA GLU A 81 11.56 -16.76 -6.11
C GLU A 81 11.21 -17.58 -7.37
N GLY A 82 11.57 -17.11 -8.56
CA GLY A 82 11.26 -17.77 -9.82
C GLY A 82 9.79 -17.69 -10.23
N LEU A 83 9.11 -16.61 -9.80
CA LEU A 83 7.72 -16.29 -10.12
C LEU A 83 7.65 -15.33 -11.31
N ASP A 84 6.48 -15.24 -11.94
CA ASP A 84 6.22 -14.30 -13.02
C ASP A 84 6.18 -12.86 -12.50
N ALA A 85 6.91 -11.95 -13.13
CA ALA A 85 6.94 -10.54 -12.75
C ALA A 85 5.57 -9.88 -12.97
N ALA A 86 5.02 -9.23 -11.94
CA ALA A 86 3.71 -8.59 -12.02
C ALA A 86 3.70 -7.31 -12.86
N TYR A 87 4.86 -6.69 -13.12
CA TYR A 87 4.93 -5.38 -13.77
C TYR A 87 5.86 -5.35 -14.97
N SER A 88 5.43 -4.66 -16.04
CA SER A 88 6.31 -4.23 -17.13
C SER A 88 6.41 -2.71 -17.15
N PHE A 89 7.52 -2.20 -17.74
CA PHE A 89 7.86 -0.78 -17.75
C PHE A 89 8.08 -0.28 -19.17
N GLU A 90 7.43 0.84 -19.51
CA GLU A 90 7.74 1.64 -20.71
C GLU A 90 8.12 3.07 -20.25
N GLY A 91 9.40 3.29 -19.99
CA GLY A 91 9.90 4.52 -19.37
C GLY A 91 9.40 4.67 -17.94
N MET A 92 8.50 5.61 -17.70
CA MET A 92 7.86 5.84 -16.40
C MET A 92 6.49 5.18 -16.28
N ASP A 93 5.94 4.69 -17.39
CA ASP A 93 4.66 4.01 -17.40
C ASP A 93 4.84 2.58 -16.93
N VAL A 94 3.94 2.14 -16.07
CA VAL A 94 3.95 0.80 -15.46
C VAL A 94 2.63 0.11 -15.77
N THR A 95 2.71 -1.08 -16.36
CA THR A 95 1.57 -1.95 -16.60
C THR A 95 1.59 -3.10 -15.62
N TRP A 96 0.47 -3.38 -14.97
CA TRP A 96 0.28 -4.55 -14.14
C TRP A 96 -0.34 -5.71 -14.94
N HIS A 97 0.36 -6.83 -14.97
CA HIS A 97 -0.11 -8.12 -15.50
C HIS A 97 -0.85 -8.83 -14.38
N THR A 98 -2.16 -8.75 -14.40
CA THR A 98 -3.02 -9.21 -13.28
C THR A 98 -3.04 -10.73 -13.13
N ASP A 99 -2.66 -11.47 -14.16
CA ASP A 99 -2.52 -12.93 -14.19
C ASP A 99 -1.17 -13.46 -13.67
N ALA A 100 -0.19 -12.59 -13.48
CA ALA A 100 1.11 -12.97 -12.92
C ALA A 100 0.99 -13.41 -11.45
N ASP A 101 1.70 -14.48 -11.07
CA ASP A 101 1.68 -15.05 -9.73
C ASP A 101 2.70 -14.41 -8.76
N GLY A 102 3.50 -13.48 -9.26
CA GLY A 102 4.56 -12.83 -8.50
C GLY A 102 4.08 -11.80 -7.49
N TYR A 103 5.07 -11.17 -6.87
CA TYR A 103 4.87 -10.09 -5.91
C TYR A 103 4.39 -8.81 -6.60
N ARG A 104 3.51 -8.10 -5.91
CA ARG A 104 2.94 -6.82 -6.35
C ARG A 104 2.63 -5.92 -5.17
N LEU A 105 2.27 -4.67 -5.42
CA LEU A 105 1.64 -3.83 -4.41
C LEU A 105 0.19 -4.30 -4.18
N PRO A 106 -0.32 -4.21 -2.95
CA PRO A 106 -1.75 -4.42 -2.71
C PRO A 106 -2.57 -3.35 -3.43
N THR A 107 -3.78 -3.69 -3.86
CA THR A 107 -4.77 -2.67 -4.19
C THR A 107 -5.20 -1.95 -2.92
N GLU A 108 -5.78 -0.77 -3.05
CA GLU A 108 -6.31 -0.02 -1.91
C GLU A 108 -7.39 -0.82 -1.17
N ALA A 109 -8.19 -1.61 -1.90
CA ALA A 109 -9.23 -2.47 -1.33
C ALA A 109 -8.64 -3.65 -0.54
N GLU A 110 -7.63 -4.32 -1.09
CA GLU A 110 -6.91 -5.38 -0.39
C GLU A 110 -6.28 -4.86 0.90
N TRP A 111 -5.59 -3.72 0.80
CA TRP A 111 -4.92 -3.12 1.94
C TRP A 111 -5.91 -2.79 3.07
N GLU A 112 -7.03 -2.12 2.78
CA GLU A 112 -8.02 -1.74 3.79
C GLU A 112 -8.71 -2.98 4.39
N TYR A 113 -9.06 -3.96 3.57
CA TYR A 113 -9.64 -5.22 4.03
C TYR A 113 -8.69 -5.97 4.96
N ALA A 114 -7.44 -6.12 4.55
CA ALA A 114 -6.41 -6.78 5.32
C ALA A 114 -6.08 -6.04 6.63
N CYS A 115 -5.98 -4.70 6.59
CA CYS A 115 -5.77 -3.88 7.79
C CYS A 115 -6.91 -4.03 8.79
N ARG A 116 -8.17 -4.02 8.34
CA ARG A 116 -9.34 -4.14 9.21
C ARG A 116 -9.46 -5.51 9.85
N ALA A 117 -9.14 -6.57 9.13
CA ALA A 117 -9.27 -7.96 9.60
C ALA A 117 -10.62 -8.21 10.32
N GLY A 118 -11.72 -7.71 9.74
CA GLY A 118 -13.07 -7.80 10.31
C GLY A 118 -13.47 -6.67 11.26
N SER A 119 -12.57 -5.76 11.65
CA SER A 119 -12.93 -4.61 12.48
C SER A 119 -13.79 -3.60 11.72
N LEU A 120 -14.88 -3.15 12.32
CA LEU A 120 -15.75 -2.10 11.80
C LEU A 120 -15.37 -0.69 12.32
N THR A 121 -14.39 -0.61 13.20
CA THR A 121 -13.93 0.65 13.80
C THR A 121 -12.77 1.26 13.01
N ALA A 122 -12.31 2.42 13.44
CA ALA A 122 -11.15 3.09 12.84
C ALA A 122 -9.84 2.28 12.99
N HIS A 123 -9.73 1.50 14.05
CA HIS A 123 -8.56 0.71 14.43
C HIS A 123 -8.99 -0.73 14.74
N TYR A 124 -8.09 -1.70 14.59
CA TYR A 124 -8.36 -3.09 14.95
C TYR A 124 -8.05 -3.42 16.43
N GLY A 125 -7.61 -2.42 17.21
CA GLY A 125 -7.34 -2.51 18.65
C GLY A 125 -7.16 -1.12 19.25
N PRO A 126 -6.85 -1.00 20.55
CA PRO A 126 -6.43 0.26 21.16
C PRO A 126 -5.18 0.79 20.46
N LEU A 127 -5.21 2.03 19.97
CA LEU A 127 -4.17 2.56 19.11
C LEU A 127 -2.74 2.44 19.69
N PRO A 128 -2.50 2.71 21.00
CA PRO A 128 -1.17 2.54 21.57
C PRO A 128 -0.64 1.10 21.57
N ASP A 129 -1.53 0.10 21.46
CA ASP A 129 -1.14 -1.32 21.46
C ASP A 129 -0.83 -1.83 20.06
N VAL A 130 -1.35 -1.17 19.02
CA VAL A 130 -1.33 -1.66 17.63
C VAL A 130 -0.60 -0.77 16.65
N ALA A 131 -0.17 0.43 17.06
CA ALA A 131 0.45 1.41 16.15
C ALA A 131 1.56 2.21 16.83
N TRP A 132 2.58 2.58 16.06
CA TRP A 132 3.54 3.62 16.39
C TRP A 132 3.05 4.96 15.82
N THR A 133 2.93 5.98 16.65
CA THR A 133 2.37 7.30 16.31
C THR A 133 3.19 8.42 16.96
N SER A 134 2.87 9.67 16.66
CA SER A 134 3.51 10.83 17.31
C SER A 134 3.40 10.83 18.84
N ALA A 135 2.41 10.13 19.40
CA ALA A 135 2.24 10.01 20.86
C ALA A 135 3.34 9.17 21.53
N ASP A 136 4.04 8.33 20.78
CA ASP A 136 5.12 7.49 21.29
C ASP A 136 6.45 8.25 21.42
N GLY A 137 6.56 9.46 20.82
CA GLY A 137 7.72 10.32 20.91
C GLY A 137 8.97 9.75 20.20
N VAL A 138 8.78 8.88 19.23
CA VAL A 138 9.87 8.33 18.41
C VAL A 138 10.17 9.27 17.25
N ASP A 139 11.43 9.33 16.83
CA ASP A 139 11.93 10.21 15.77
C ASP A 139 12.22 9.50 14.45
N ALA A 140 11.96 8.19 14.41
CA ALA A 140 12.15 7.34 13.22
C ALA A 140 11.20 6.13 13.28
N PRO A 141 10.98 5.44 12.12
CA PRO A 141 10.27 4.17 12.11
C PRO A 141 10.90 3.17 13.06
N GLN A 142 10.09 2.33 13.68
CA GLN A 142 10.52 1.29 14.60
C GLN A 142 10.63 -0.06 13.88
N ASP A 143 11.39 -0.99 14.45
CA ASP A 143 11.51 -2.35 13.92
C ASP A 143 10.11 -2.97 13.76
N VAL A 144 9.89 -3.66 12.64
CA VAL A 144 8.59 -4.27 12.32
C VAL A 144 8.18 -5.30 13.38
N GLY A 145 6.88 -5.40 13.64
CA GLY A 145 6.32 -6.34 14.61
C GLY A 145 6.45 -5.90 16.07
N GLY A 146 6.79 -4.65 16.33
CA GLY A 146 6.94 -4.09 17.69
C GLY A 146 5.61 -3.84 18.41
N ARG A 147 4.47 -3.89 17.71
CA ARG A 147 3.12 -3.74 18.25
C ARG A 147 2.30 -5.02 18.01
N HIS A 148 1.06 -5.08 18.51
CA HIS A 148 0.21 -6.26 18.35
C HIS A 148 -0.34 -6.35 16.91
N PRO A 149 -0.42 -7.56 16.35
CA PRO A 149 -1.00 -7.78 15.03
C PRO A 149 -2.52 -7.67 15.05
N ASN A 150 -3.12 -7.53 13.87
CA ASN A 150 -4.55 -7.70 13.70
C ASN A 150 -4.97 -9.19 13.64
N LEU A 151 -6.27 -9.47 13.44
CA LEU A 151 -6.78 -10.86 13.42
C LEU A 151 -6.32 -11.70 12.21
N PHE A 152 -5.75 -11.07 11.17
CA PHE A 152 -5.09 -11.79 10.07
C PHE A 152 -3.59 -11.99 10.30
N GLY A 153 -3.08 -11.60 11.47
CA GLY A 153 -1.66 -11.73 11.81
C GLY A 153 -0.78 -10.62 11.23
N LEU A 154 -1.35 -9.55 10.69
CA LEU A 154 -0.59 -8.45 10.09
C LEU A 154 -0.18 -7.42 11.14
N PHE A 155 1.09 -7.04 11.11
CA PHE A 155 1.68 -6.02 11.96
C PHE A 155 1.82 -4.69 11.21
N ASP A 156 1.87 -3.59 11.96
CA ASP A 156 2.22 -2.26 11.48
C ASP A 156 1.37 -1.76 10.29
N THR A 157 0.14 -2.28 10.13
CA THR A 157 -0.80 -1.75 9.14
C THR A 157 -1.41 -0.41 9.57
N LEU A 158 -1.22 -0.02 10.83
CA LEU A 158 -1.55 1.30 11.37
C LEU A 158 -0.29 1.90 12.00
N GLY A 159 0.03 3.13 11.64
CA GLY A 159 1.23 3.83 12.12
C GLY A 159 2.52 3.25 11.56
N ASN A 160 3.63 3.50 12.20
CA ASN A 160 4.98 3.18 11.80
C ASN A 160 5.35 3.86 10.48
N VAL A 161 4.89 3.34 9.33
CA VAL A 161 5.08 3.97 8.01
C VAL A 161 3.79 3.95 7.19
N TRP A 162 3.58 4.97 6.37
CA TRP A 162 2.62 4.95 5.28
C TRP A 162 3.01 3.88 4.27
N GLU A 163 2.01 3.26 3.63
CA GLU A 163 2.24 2.15 2.71
C GLU A 163 1.63 2.43 1.34
N TRP A 164 2.46 2.39 0.29
CA TRP A 164 2.02 2.50 -1.09
C TRP A 164 1.04 1.39 -1.48
N CYS A 165 -0.03 1.78 -2.20
CA CYS A 165 -0.93 0.90 -2.92
C CYS A 165 -0.79 1.07 -4.43
N TRP A 166 -1.38 0.15 -5.19
CA TRP A 166 -1.39 0.21 -6.65
C TRP A 166 -2.25 1.35 -7.19
N ASP A 167 -3.39 1.64 -6.57
CA ASP A 167 -4.46 2.50 -7.08
C ASP A 167 -4.06 3.95 -7.29
N LEU A 168 -4.72 4.61 -8.26
CA LEU A 168 -4.68 6.06 -8.42
C LEU A 168 -5.54 6.76 -7.35
N LEU A 169 -5.04 7.85 -6.80
CA LEU A 169 -5.73 8.63 -5.77
C LEU A 169 -7.01 9.28 -6.28
N ASP A 170 -6.88 10.13 -7.26
CA ASP A 170 -7.96 10.84 -7.95
C ASP A 170 -7.43 11.29 -9.33
N PRO A 171 -7.54 10.42 -10.35
CA PRO A 171 -6.90 10.68 -11.64
C PRO A 171 -7.42 11.94 -12.35
N ALA A 172 -8.69 12.34 -12.11
CA ALA A 172 -9.22 13.58 -12.67
C ALA A 172 -8.51 14.82 -12.12
N ARG A 173 -8.08 14.77 -10.84
CA ARG A 173 -7.50 15.93 -10.17
C ARG A 173 -5.97 15.89 -10.11
N TYR A 174 -5.41 14.72 -9.82
CA TYR A 174 -3.99 14.56 -9.51
C TYR A 174 -3.23 13.74 -10.55
N GLY A 175 -3.91 13.33 -11.65
CA GLY A 175 -3.27 12.54 -12.69
C GLY A 175 -2.80 11.18 -12.16
N ASP A 176 -1.50 10.96 -12.17
CA ASP A 176 -0.83 9.71 -11.83
C ASP A 176 -0.54 9.48 -10.34
N TYR A 177 -1.01 10.36 -9.46
CA TYR A 177 -0.78 10.21 -8.02
C TYR A 177 -1.31 8.87 -7.51
N ARG A 178 -0.46 8.16 -6.78
CA ARG A 178 -0.74 6.85 -6.20
C ARG A 178 -1.19 6.97 -4.75
N VAL A 179 -2.07 6.05 -4.34
CA VAL A 179 -2.58 5.98 -2.97
C VAL A 179 -1.50 5.46 -2.03
N PHE A 180 -1.48 5.98 -0.81
CA PHE A 180 -0.82 5.37 0.35
C PHE A 180 -1.71 5.44 1.59
N ARG A 181 -1.52 4.48 2.50
CA ARG A 181 -2.43 4.14 3.60
C ARG A 181 -1.69 3.95 4.93
N GLY A 182 -2.42 3.92 6.05
CA GLY A 182 -1.95 3.46 7.36
C GLY A 182 -1.59 4.55 8.34
N GLY A 183 -0.99 5.63 7.90
CA GLY A 183 -0.34 6.61 8.77
C GLY A 183 1.12 6.26 9.07
N GLY A 184 1.91 7.22 9.48
CA GLY A 184 3.31 7.05 9.87
C GLY A 184 3.54 7.31 11.36
N PHE A 185 4.77 7.06 11.82
CA PHE A 185 5.19 7.23 13.22
C PHE A 185 5.06 8.68 13.71
N ALA A 186 5.12 9.66 12.81
CA ALA A 186 5.00 11.07 13.12
C ALA A 186 3.56 11.60 13.07
N ASP A 187 2.59 10.77 12.65
CA ASP A 187 1.20 11.18 12.54
C ASP A 187 0.46 11.13 13.88
N GLU A 188 -0.49 12.07 14.04
CA GLU A 188 -1.39 12.06 15.19
C GLU A 188 -2.49 10.98 15.06
N ALA A 189 -3.02 10.51 16.18
CA ALA A 189 -4.01 9.44 16.27
C ALA A 189 -5.21 9.62 15.33
N TRP A 190 -5.66 10.84 15.07
CA TRP A 190 -6.79 11.10 14.16
C TRP A 190 -6.48 10.79 12.69
N SER A 191 -5.20 10.77 12.32
CA SER A 191 -4.72 10.45 10.97
C SER A 191 -4.46 8.94 10.79
N VAL A 192 -4.11 8.24 11.87
CA VAL A 192 -3.77 6.80 11.86
C VAL A 192 -5.04 5.97 11.96
N ARG A 193 -5.67 5.67 10.82
CA ARG A 193 -6.94 4.92 10.73
C ARG A 193 -6.95 4.02 9.51
N ALA A 194 -7.63 2.88 9.58
CA ALA A 194 -7.79 1.97 8.44
C ALA A 194 -8.38 2.66 7.19
N SER A 195 -9.25 3.67 7.34
CA SER A 195 -9.88 4.39 6.24
C SER A 195 -9.14 5.65 5.79
N THR A 196 -8.07 6.07 6.48
CA THR A 196 -7.31 7.25 6.06
C THR A 196 -6.55 6.95 4.78
N ARG A 197 -6.70 7.86 3.83
CA ARG A 197 -6.11 7.72 2.50
C ARG A 197 -5.43 9.04 2.11
N ARG A 198 -4.21 8.93 1.65
CA ARG A 198 -3.40 10.02 1.07
C ARG A 198 -2.83 9.56 -0.26
N GLY A 199 -2.11 10.42 -0.93
CA GLY A 199 -1.43 10.06 -2.16
C GLY A 199 -0.38 11.06 -2.59
N GLY A 200 0.49 10.62 -3.48
CA GLY A 200 1.58 11.40 -4.02
C GLY A 200 2.02 10.94 -5.40
N ALA A 201 2.86 11.74 -6.04
CA ALA A 201 3.44 11.42 -7.34
C ALA A 201 4.25 10.10 -7.26
N PRO A 202 4.30 9.29 -8.33
CA PRO A 202 5.00 8.00 -8.32
C PRO A 202 6.49 8.07 -7.99
N GLY A 203 7.11 9.23 -8.22
CA GLY A 203 8.51 9.50 -7.87
C GLY A 203 8.72 10.09 -6.46
N MET A 204 7.63 10.41 -5.73
CA MET A 204 7.71 10.98 -4.39
C MET A 204 8.27 9.95 -3.40
N HIS A 205 9.08 10.41 -2.46
CA HIS A 205 9.59 9.62 -1.33
C HIS A 205 9.57 10.50 -0.06
N HIS A 206 9.42 9.87 1.09
CA HIS A 206 9.33 10.52 2.39
C HIS A 206 9.92 9.62 3.47
N ASP A 207 10.35 10.19 4.58
CA ASP A 207 11.00 9.50 5.70
C ASP A 207 10.07 8.61 6.54
N ASP A 208 8.76 8.66 6.27
CA ASP A 208 7.73 7.81 6.85
C ASP A 208 6.90 7.05 5.78
N LEU A 209 7.39 6.96 4.54
CA LEU A 209 6.67 6.35 3.43
C LEU A 209 7.43 5.14 2.88
N GLY A 210 6.83 3.97 3.08
CA GLY A 210 7.28 2.67 2.64
C GLY A 210 6.18 1.91 1.89
N PHE A 211 6.17 0.59 2.02
CA PHE A 211 5.20 -0.28 1.35
C PHE A 211 5.21 -1.68 1.96
N ARG A 212 4.16 -2.44 1.71
CA ARG A 212 4.15 -3.92 1.83
C ARG A 212 3.83 -4.56 0.51
N VAL A 213 4.15 -5.82 0.35
CA VAL A 213 3.83 -6.58 -0.85
C VAL A 213 2.53 -7.35 -0.69
N ALA A 214 1.88 -7.65 -1.80
CA ALA A 214 0.86 -8.66 -1.94
C ALA A 214 1.31 -9.70 -2.99
N ARG A 215 0.66 -10.84 -3.05
CA ARG A 215 0.91 -11.88 -4.05
C ARG A 215 -0.38 -12.55 -4.47
N GLY A 216 -0.41 -13.03 -5.70
CA GLY A 216 -1.54 -13.73 -6.31
C GLY A 216 -1.91 -13.13 -7.65
N GLY A 217 -2.12 -14.00 -8.63
CA GLY A 217 -2.63 -13.70 -9.96
C GLY A 217 -4.15 -13.87 -10.02
N PHE A 218 -4.77 -13.21 -10.98
CA PHE A 218 -6.22 -13.21 -11.21
C PHE A 218 -6.51 -13.44 -12.69
N ASP A 219 -7.59 -14.15 -12.99
CA ASP A 219 -7.96 -14.53 -14.36
C ASP A 219 -8.52 -13.35 -15.20
N THR A 220 -8.67 -12.16 -14.60
CA THR A 220 -9.21 -10.98 -15.28
C THR A 220 -8.10 -10.06 -15.79
N VAL A 221 -8.12 -9.74 -17.08
CA VAL A 221 -7.17 -8.82 -17.69
C VAL A 221 -7.53 -7.38 -17.33
N ASP A 222 -6.52 -6.57 -16.98
CA ASP A 222 -6.66 -5.14 -16.61
C ASP A 222 -7.66 -4.85 -15.49
N ALA A 223 -7.99 -5.85 -14.67
CA ALA A 223 -8.86 -5.68 -13.50
C ALA A 223 -8.57 -6.73 -12.44
N ALA A 224 -8.45 -6.31 -11.19
CA ALA A 224 -8.29 -7.21 -10.05
C ALA A 224 -8.61 -6.49 -8.74
N GLN A 225 -9.23 -7.19 -7.80
CA GLN A 225 -9.35 -6.77 -6.40
C GLN A 225 -9.85 -5.32 -6.24
N GLY A 226 -10.89 -4.96 -7.01
CA GLY A 226 -11.51 -3.64 -6.97
C GLY A 226 -10.80 -2.54 -7.77
N TRP A 227 -9.65 -2.81 -8.35
CA TRP A 227 -9.01 -1.96 -9.34
C TRP A 227 -9.38 -2.39 -10.76
N SER A 228 -9.45 -1.43 -11.69
CA SER A 228 -9.41 -1.71 -13.13
C SER A 228 -8.94 -0.50 -13.92
N ALA A 229 -8.23 -0.75 -15.02
CA ALA A 229 -7.79 0.29 -15.94
C ALA A 229 -8.99 1.04 -16.58
N ALA A 230 -10.12 0.37 -16.79
CA ALA A 230 -11.35 0.99 -17.28
C ALA A 230 -11.93 1.98 -16.25
N LEU A 231 -11.97 1.58 -14.97
CA LEU A 231 -12.46 2.45 -13.90
C LEU A 231 -11.55 3.68 -13.71
N ASP A 232 -10.23 3.51 -13.81
CA ASP A 232 -9.30 4.64 -13.73
C ASP A 232 -9.49 5.62 -14.88
N ARG A 233 -9.74 5.14 -16.12
CA ARG A 233 -10.08 6.01 -17.26
C ARG A 233 -11.39 6.77 -17.01
N GLU A 234 -12.44 6.08 -16.54
CA GLU A 234 -13.73 6.71 -16.21
C GLU A 234 -13.54 7.78 -15.12
N ARG A 235 -12.77 7.48 -14.08
CA ARG A 235 -12.48 8.42 -12.99
C ARG A 235 -11.62 9.60 -13.41
N ALA A 236 -10.85 9.47 -14.48
CA ALA A 236 -10.05 10.57 -15.05
C ALA A 236 -10.91 11.59 -15.81
N GLU A 237 -12.12 11.21 -16.22
CA GLU A 237 -13.03 12.12 -16.89
C GLU A 237 -13.68 13.10 -15.89
N VAL A 238 -13.61 14.39 -16.22
CA VAL A 238 -14.27 15.43 -15.43
C VAL A 238 -15.71 15.57 -15.92
N THR A 239 -16.64 14.95 -15.19
CA THR A 239 -18.06 15.07 -15.50
C THR A 239 -18.77 16.07 -14.57
N GLY A 240 -19.47 17.03 -15.15
CA GLY A 240 -20.26 18.03 -14.40
C GLY A 240 -19.45 19.29 -14.01
N PRO A 241 -20.06 20.19 -13.22
CA PRO A 241 -19.42 21.42 -12.81
C PRO A 241 -18.28 21.15 -11.84
N THR A 242 -17.09 21.69 -12.12
CA THR A 242 -15.95 21.62 -11.20
C THR A 242 -16.21 22.47 -9.95
N PRO A 243 -15.97 21.95 -8.75
CA PRO A 243 -16.10 22.72 -7.53
C PRO A 243 -15.19 23.98 -7.53
N PRO A 244 -15.59 25.09 -6.88
CA PRO A 244 -14.75 26.26 -6.77
C PRO A 244 -13.36 25.92 -6.21
N GLY A 245 -12.30 26.43 -6.85
CA GLY A 245 -10.90 26.17 -6.45
C GLY A 245 -10.37 24.78 -6.85
N TRP A 246 -11.14 24.00 -7.61
CA TRP A 246 -10.69 22.71 -8.13
C TRP A 246 -9.98 22.94 -9.48
N THR A 247 -8.70 22.65 -9.51
CA THR A 247 -7.89 22.69 -10.74
C THR A 247 -7.22 21.35 -10.89
N PRO A 248 -7.39 20.66 -12.04
CA PRO A 248 -6.59 19.47 -12.33
C PRO A 248 -5.12 19.83 -12.33
N LEU A 249 -4.31 19.08 -11.61
CA LEU A 249 -2.85 19.14 -11.75
C LEU A 249 -2.50 18.26 -12.97
N ARG A 250 -2.33 18.88 -14.13
CA ARG A 250 -1.87 18.25 -15.37
C ARG A 250 -0.50 18.75 -15.73
#